data_94138af2b0a2990eb47ec786998d9401
#
_entry.id   94138af2b0a2990eb47ec786998d9401
#
_cell.length_a   1.000
_cell.length_b   1.000
_cell.length_c   1.000
_cell.angle_alpha   90.00
_cell.angle_beta   90.00
_cell.angle_gamma   90.00
#
_symmetry.space_group_name_H-M   'P 1'
#
loop_
_entity.id
_entity.type
_entity.pdbx_description
1 polymer ?
#
loop_
_entity_poly.entity_id
_entity_poly.type
_entity_poly.pdbx_seq_one_letter_code
_entity_poly.pdbx_strand_id
1 'polypeptide(L)'
;MAMRMTGMYSGMDTESIIQELVSAKRTKVDDVKKKQTKLEWKQDAWKDLNTKLKNLQSKYISNMRFASSYMKKTTAVSNSSAVSVITGENAVNGVQSLEVKQLAKTGYLTGAQIKASGSGSLTALSRLSDLAGSDGIGAGGQISIKAGDKDLTLDVTADTTISDVMTKLKEAGLNANFDEKQQRFFISAKTSGASNDFSITAAGSNGQAALKALGIQLNPDGDPTAEGYAKKIDGQDAKIELNGATFTNNTNVFEINGLTFTALSETKPGEAVTITTQDDTDGIYDMIKGFLKEYNTIMNEMDKLYNAASASKYEPLTDDEKDAMSDTEVEKYEKKIKDSLLRRDSTLSTIRSKLTSVMSSGTTVDGKQMHLSDFGIDTLSYFTAAENEKNAYHIDGDPDDENTSGNADKLKSMIASDPDTVVSFFSSLHKELYSTMDGLSKAVEGYRSYGSFYDDKKMKSDYSDYTTKIAEMEKKLNAYEDKWYSKFSKMETALAKMQSNASAITGLLGGS
;
A
#
# COMPACT_ATOMS: atom_id res chain seq x y z
N MET A 1 -25.44 45.17 17.42
CA MET A 1 -26.82 44.66 17.53
C MET A 1 -27.65 45.76 18.21
N ALA A 2 -28.68 46.28 17.53
CA ALA A 2 -29.62 47.18 18.19
C ALA A 2 -30.34 46.39 19.27
N MET A 3 -30.48 47.01 20.47
CA MET A 3 -31.21 46.42 21.57
C MET A 3 -32.66 46.17 21.14
N ARG A 4 -33.07 44.90 21.08
CA ARG A 4 -34.43 44.51 20.68
C ARG A 4 -35.31 44.68 21.92
N MET A 5 -36.03 45.83 22.00
CA MET A 5 -37.01 46.07 23.02
C MET A 5 -38.35 45.46 22.61
N THR A 6 -38.75 44.38 23.25
CA THR A 6 -39.97 43.63 22.91
C THR A 6 -40.91 43.61 24.10
N GLY A 7 -42.21 43.94 23.87
CA GLY A 7 -43.29 43.72 24.80
C GLY A 7 -43.37 44.58 26.07
N MET A 8 -42.53 45.61 26.22
CA MET A 8 -42.46 46.38 27.49
C MET A 8 -43.72 47.27 27.74
N TYR A 9 -44.40 47.70 26.69
CA TYR A 9 -45.54 48.59 26.81
C TYR A 9 -46.85 47.95 26.35
N SER A 10 -46.77 47.02 25.37
CA SER A 10 -47.97 46.29 24.91
C SER A 10 -48.33 45.09 25.76
N GLY A 11 -47.42 44.55 26.56
CA GLY A 11 -47.58 43.27 27.28
C GLY A 11 -47.65 42.04 26.35
N MET A 12 -47.39 42.20 25.03
CA MET A 12 -47.43 41.11 24.06
C MET A 12 -46.08 40.47 23.94
N ASP A 13 -46.04 39.14 23.85
CA ASP A 13 -44.86 38.40 23.45
C ASP A 13 -44.59 38.57 21.93
N THR A 14 -43.96 39.73 21.62
CA THR A 14 -43.65 40.09 20.23
C THR A 14 -42.61 39.18 19.59
N GLU A 15 -41.76 38.55 20.42
CA GLU A 15 -40.75 37.57 19.96
C GLU A 15 -41.43 36.33 19.38
N SER A 16 -42.32 35.69 20.17
CA SER A 16 -43.08 34.52 19.67
C SER A 16 -43.91 34.83 18.43
N ILE A 17 -44.54 36.02 18.38
CA ILE A 17 -45.29 36.42 17.19
C ILE A 17 -44.39 36.57 15.95
N ILE A 18 -43.20 37.16 16.09
CA ILE A 18 -42.24 37.29 14.98
C ILE A 18 -41.77 35.90 14.55
N GLN A 19 -41.44 35.03 15.48
CA GLN A 19 -41.03 33.65 15.21
C GLN A 19 -42.11 32.91 14.40
N GLU A 20 -43.38 33.06 14.77
CA GLU A 20 -44.48 32.42 14.04
C GLU A 20 -44.68 33.03 12.63
N LEU A 21 -44.57 34.35 12.47
CA LEU A 21 -44.66 35.03 11.17
C LEU A 21 -43.54 34.65 10.19
N VAL A 22 -42.35 34.32 10.69
CA VAL A 22 -41.20 33.92 9.86
C VAL A 22 -41.08 32.42 9.66
N SER A 23 -41.77 31.61 10.50
CA SER A 23 -41.68 30.14 10.49
C SER A 23 -41.94 29.53 9.10
N ALA A 24 -42.99 29.96 8.41
CA ALA A 24 -43.33 29.48 7.06
C ALA A 24 -42.25 29.79 5.99
N LYS A 25 -41.45 30.84 6.20
CA LYS A 25 -40.29 31.15 5.34
C LYS A 25 -39.06 30.38 5.74
N ARG A 26 -38.86 30.18 7.05
CA ARG A 26 -37.79 29.35 7.61
C ARG A 26 -37.92 27.90 7.12
N THR A 27 -39.13 27.32 7.20
CA THR A 27 -39.42 25.98 6.66
C THR A 27 -38.98 25.83 5.21
N LYS A 28 -39.16 26.85 4.35
CA LYS A 28 -38.72 26.81 2.95
C LYS A 28 -37.20 26.81 2.80
N VAL A 29 -36.47 27.46 3.71
CA VAL A 29 -35.00 27.41 3.76
C VAL A 29 -34.55 26.01 4.18
N ASP A 30 -35.18 25.48 5.22
CA ASP A 30 -34.90 24.17 5.77
C ASP A 30 -35.17 23.06 4.75
N ASP A 31 -36.24 23.13 3.97
CA ASP A 31 -36.53 22.23 2.85
C ASP A 31 -35.37 22.18 1.83
N VAL A 32 -34.76 23.34 1.54
CA VAL A 32 -33.65 23.41 0.60
C VAL A 32 -32.36 22.84 1.25
N LYS A 33 -32.11 23.13 2.55
CA LYS A 33 -31.02 22.54 3.32
C LYS A 33 -31.16 21.02 3.38
N LYS A 34 -32.33 20.49 3.69
CA LYS A 34 -32.64 19.05 3.69
C LYS A 34 -32.31 18.39 2.36
N LYS A 35 -32.64 19.06 1.23
CA LYS A 35 -32.30 18.59 -0.13
C LYS A 35 -30.79 18.59 -0.38
N GLN A 36 -30.09 19.63 0.07
CA GLN A 36 -28.62 19.69 -0.02
C GLN A 36 -27.98 18.57 0.76
N THR A 37 -28.34 18.36 2.02
CA THR A 37 -27.85 17.26 2.88
C THR A 37 -28.13 15.90 2.24
N LYS A 38 -29.30 15.69 1.66
CA LYS A 38 -29.64 14.45 0.96
C LYS A 38 -28.77 14.22 -0.28
N LEU A 39 -28.45 15.30 -1.01
CA LEU A 39 -27.52 15.22 -2.14
C LEU A 39 -26.11 14.92 -1.70
N GLU A 40 -25.63 15.52 -0.62
CA GLU A 40 -24.31 15.25 -0.01
C GLU A 40 -24.19 13.78 0.35
N TRP A 41 -25.13 13.23 1.10
CA TRP A 41 -25.13 11.81 1.46
C TRP A 41 -25.18 10.89 0.23
N LYS A 42 -25.90 11.31 -0.82
CA LYS A 42 -25.93 10.58 -2.10
C LYS A 42 -24.57 10.61 -2.79
N GLN A 43 -23.85 11.74 -2.74
CA GLN A 43 -22.49 11.85 -3.26
C GLN A 43 -21.53 10.91 -2.50
N ASP A 44 -21.64 10.85 -1.17
CA ASP A 44 -20.81 9.98 -0.34
C ASP A 44 -21.06 8.51 -0.64
N ALA A 45 -22.32 8.10 -0.77
CA ALA A 45 -22.68 6.73 -1.15
C ALA A 45 -22.10 6.35 -2.53
N TRP A 46 -22.18 7.26 -3.50
CA TRP A 46 -21.59 7.05 -4.82
C TRP A 46 -20.06 7.04 -4.79
N LYS A 47 -19.43 7.91 -4.01
CA LYS A 47 -17.98 7.97 -3.84
C LYS A 47 -17.42 6.67 -3.27
N ASP A 48 -18.08 6.10 -2.27
CA ASP A 48 -17.71 4.81 -1.68
C ASP A 48 -17.81 3.68 -2.72
N LEU A 49 -18.97 3.54 -3.38
CA LEU A 49 -19.17 2.53 -4.41
C LEU A 49 -18.20 2.70 -5.60
N ASN A 50 -17.97 3.93 -6.03
CA ASN A 50 -17.01 4.25 -7.08
C ASN A 50 -15.59 3.81 -6.74
N THR A 51 -15.18 3.97 -5.47
CA THR A 51 -13.87 3.51 -4.99
C THR A 51 -13.76 1.99 -5.07
N LYS A 52 -14.80 1.26 -4.68
CA LYS A 52 -14.86 -0.21 -4.78
C LYS A 52 -14.80 -0.70 -6.23
N LEU A 53 -15.55 -0.08 -7.13
CA LEU A 53 -15.52 -0.39 -8.57
C LEU A 53 -14.13 -0.13 -9.19
N LYS A 54 -13.48 0.97 -8.83
CA LYS A 54 -12.10 1.26 -9.27
C LYS A 54 -11.10 0.23 -8.73
N ASN A 55 -11.25 -0.18 -7.47
CA ASN A 55 -10.40 -1.20 -6.88
C ASN A 55 -10.55 -2.54 -7.59
N LEU A 56 -11.77 -2.98 -7.88
CA LEU A 56 -12.02 -4.18 -8.68
C LEU A 56 -11.34 -4.09 -10.05
N GLN A 57 -11.49 -2.94 -10.74
CA GLN A 57 -10.88 -2.71 -12.05
C GLN A 57 -9.34 -2.73 -11.99
N SER A 58 -8.74 -2.02 -11.03
CA SER A 58 -7.29 -1.88 -10.96
C SER A 58 -6.59 -3.11 -10.39
N LYS A 59 -7.14 -3.72 -9.35
CA LYS A 59 -6.52 -4.85 -8.64
C LYS A 59 -6.61 -6.16 -9.41
N TYR A 60 -7.75 -6.42 -10.05
CA TYR A 60 -8.03 -7.68 -10.74
C TYR A 60 -8.15 -7.51 -12.26
N ILE A 61 -9.16 -6.79 -12.72
CA ILE A 61 -9.57 -6.79 -14.13
C ILE A 61 -8.45 -6.27 -15.05
N SER A 62 -7.74 -5.20 -14.64
CA SER A 62 -6.65 -4.61 -15.42
C SER A 62 -5.47 -5.57 -15.63
N ASN A 63 -5.21 -6.45 -14.69
CA ASN A 63 -4.12 -7.43 -14.76
C ASN A 63 -4.58 -8.72 -15.42
N MET A 64 -5.72 -9.25 -14.99
CA MET A 64 -6.24 -10.54 -15.45
C MET A 64 -6.68 -10.56 -16.93
N ARG A 65 -6.74 -9.42 -17.62
CA ARG A 65 -6.94 -9.35 -19.07
C ARG A 65 -5.74 -9.80 -19.90
N PHE A 66 -4.58 -10.03 -19.29
CA PHE A 66 -3.36 -10.47 -19.95
C PHE A 66 -3.09 -11.95 -19.61
N ALA A 67 -2.77 -12.75 -20.63
CA ALA A 67 -2.41 -14.15 -20.46
C ALA A 67 -1.23 -14.35 -19.49
N SER A 68 -0.27 -13.43 -19.48
CA SER A 68 0.89 -13.46 -18.59
C SER A 68 0.52 -13.48 -17.08
N SER A 69 -0.63 -12.96 -16.70
CA SER A 69 -1.09 -13.01 -15.30
C SER A 69 -1.42 -14.42 -14.81
N TYR A 70 -1.68 -15.34 -15.74
CA TYR A 70 -1.99 -16.75 -15.45
C TYR A 70 -0.76 -17.66 -15.67
N MET A 71 0.32 -17.16 -16.28
CA MET A 71 1.57 -17.91 -16.49
C MET A 71 2.43 -17.91 -15.23
N LYS A 72 1.81 -18.19 -14.11
CA LYS A 72 2.52 -18.30 -12.83
C LYS A 72 3.16 -19.68 -12.72
N LYS A 73 4.38 -19.70 -12.21
CA LYS A 73 5.12 -20.91 -11.91
C LYS A 73 5.40 -20.97 -10.42
N THR A 74 5.46 -22.18 -9.89
CA THR A 74 5.92 -22.45 -8.54
C THR A 74 7.05 -23.45 -8.57
N THR A 75 7.96 -23.35 -7.60
CA THR A 75 9.10 -24.25 -7.53
C THR A 75 9.19 -24.86 -6.15
N ALA A 76 9.10 -26.17 -6.08
CA ALA A 76 9.32 -26.95 -4.87
C ALA A 76 10.79 -27.36 -4.79
N VAL A 77 11.36 -27.27 -3.57
CA VAL A 77 12.75 -27.59 -3.26
C VAL A 77 12.79 -28.67 -2.18
N SER A 78 13.45 -29.81 -2.47
CA SER A 78 13.49 -30.95 -1.52
C SER A 78 14.27 -30.65 -0.25
N ASN A 79 15.20 -29.69 -0.29
CA ASN A 79 16.01 -29.26 0.86
C ASN A 79 16.16 -27.73 0.89
N SER A 80 15.21 -27.04 1.50
CA SER A 80 15.19 -25.58 1.61
C SER A 80 16.27 -25.01 2.56
N SER A 81 16.92 -25.85 3.37
CA SER A 81 18.05 -25.41 4.19
C SER A 81 19.36 -25.34 3.41
N ALA A 82 19.47 -26.05 2.29
CA ALA A 82 20.63 -26.02 1.41
C ALA A 82 20.50 -24.99 0.30
N VAL A 83 19.30 -24.86 -0.28
CA VAL A 83 19.04 -23.98 -1.42
C VAL A 83 17.67 -23.30 -1.26
N SER A 84 17.65 -21.99 -1.45
CA SER A 84 16.41 -21.21 -1.66
C SER A 84 16.26 -20.91 -3.15
N VAL A 85 15.03 -20.97 -3.66
CA VAL A 85 14.74 -20.69 -5.07
C VAL A 85 13.63 -19.65 -5.19
N ILE A 86 13.85 -18.66 -6.04
CA ILE A 86 12.82 -17.70 -6.49
C ILE A 86 12.47 -18.07 -7.93
N THR A 87 11.19 -18.30 -8.17
CA THR A 87 10.66 -18.61 -9.50
C THR A 87 10.39 -17.33 -10.27
N GLY A 88 11.10 -17.13 -11.37
CA GLY A 88 10.88 -16.00 -12.28
C GLY A 88 9.82 -16.31 -13.35
N GLU A 89 9.36 -15.29 -14.05
CA GLU A 89 8.30 -15.39 -15.06
C GLU A 89 8.67 -16.31 -16.24
N ASN A 90 9.97 -16.42 -16.54
CA ASN A 90 10.47 -17.25 -17.64
C ASN A 90 10.93 -18.65 -17.21
N ALA A 91 10.57 -19.08 -15.99
CA ALA A 91 10.91 -20.40 -15.50
C ALA A 91 10.25 -21.50 -16.34
N VAL A 92 10.99 -22.56 -16.64
CA VAL A 92 10.50 -23.68 -17.46
C VAL A 92 10.10 -24.83 -16.54
N ASN A 93 8.95 -25.45 -16.80
CA ASN A 93 8.51 -26.65 -16.08
C ASN A 93 9.52 -27.79 -16.22
N GLY A 94 9.83 -28.45 -15.13
CA GLY A 94 10.75 -29.58 -15.15
C GLY A 94 11.29 -29.89 -13.76
N VAL A 95 11.99 -31.02 -13.70
CA VAL A 95 12.69 -31.46 -12.50
C VAL A 95 14.20 -31.31 -12.74
N GLN A 96 14.86 -30.62 -11.85
CA GLN A 96 16.28 -30.34 -11.90
C GLN A 96 16.98 -30.88 -10.63
N SER A 97 18.24 -31.24 -10.77
CA SER A 97 19.09 -31.73 -9.69
C SER A 97 20.19 -30.70 -9.45
N LEU A 98 20.32 -30.20 -8.22
CA LEU A 98 21.31 -29.20 -7.85
C LEU A 98 22.13 -29.67 -6.66
N GLU A 99 23.47 -29.62 -6.79
CA GLU A 99 24.38 -29.78 -5.68
C GLU A 99 25.16 -28.49 -5.42
N VAL A 100 25.23 -28.07 -4.18
CA VAL A 100 26.09 -26.95 -3.74
C VAL A 100 27.43 -27.50 -3.35
N LYS A 101 28.43 -27.30 -4.22
CA LYS A 101 29.79 -27.82 -3.99
C LYS A 101 30.61 -26.89 -3.12
N GLN A 102 30.35 -25.59 -3.13
CA GLN A 102 31.14 -24.59 -2.44
C GLN A 102 30.33 -23.29 -2.30
N LEU A 103 30.42 -22.66 -1.14
CA LEU A 103 29.86 -21.34 -0.90
C LEU A 103 30.85 -20.23 -1.21
N ALA A 104 30.37 -19.09 -1.67
CA ALA A 104 31.18 -17.88 -1.77
C ALA A 104 31.59 -17.39 -0.39
N LYS A 105 32.85 -16.98 -0.28
CA LYS A 105 33.42 -16.38 0.94
C LYS A 105 33.96 -14.99 0.62
N THR A 106 33.79 -14.10 1.58
CA THR A 106 34.40 -12.77 1.55
C THR A 106 35.82 -12.87 2.06
N GLY A 107 36.78 -12.25 1.37
CA GLY A 107 38.14 -12.11 1.86
C GLY A 107 38.14 -11.36 3.19
N TYR A 108 38.81 -11.91 4.21
CA TYR A 108 38.84 -11.36 5.56
C TYR A 108 40.21 -11.46 6.18
N LEU A 109 40.71 -10.38 6.81
CA LEU A 109 41.97 -10.36 7.52
C LEU A 109 41.75 -9.91 8.96
N THR A 110 42.11 -10.75 9.91
CA THR A 110 42.21 -10.42 11.33
C THR A 110 43.65 -10.13 11.67
N GLY A 111 43.98 -8.90 12.03
CA GLY A 111 45.32 -8.49 12.40
C GLY A 111 45.85 -9.19 13.66
N ALA A 112 47.16 -9.30 13.78
CA ALA A 112 47.81 -9.64 15.04
C ALA A 112 47.54 -8.54 16.08
N GLN A 113 47.66 -8.88 17.36
CA GLN A 113 47.59 -7.89 18.43
C GLN A 113 48.79 -6.96 18.36
N ILE A 114 48.57 -5.66 18.26
CA ILE A 114 49.62 -4.65 18.31
C ILE A 114 49.78 -4.10 19.73
N LYS A 115 50.97 -3.61 20.03
CA LYS A 115 51.31 -3.04 21.33
C LYS A 115 51.90 -1.66 21.16
N ALA A 116 51.70 -0.82 22.13
CA ALA A 116 52.39 0.47 22.20
C ALA A 116 53.87 0.26 22.54
N SER A 117 54.74 1.15 22.07
CA SER A 117 56.17 1.20 22.43
C SER A 117 56.39 1.56 23.89
N GLY A 118 55.42 2.23 24.53
CA GLY A 118 55.37 2.64 25.93
C GLY A 118 54.21 2.00 26.69
N SER A 119 53.93 2.50 27.88
CA SER A 119 52.76 2.09 28.68
C SER A 119 51.53 2.84 28.18
N GLY A 120 50.57 2.14 27.61
CA GLY A 120 49.29 2.69 27.16
C GLY A 120 48.59 1.82 26.12
N SER A 121 47.33 2.18 25.80
CA SER A 121 46.58 1.57 24.70
C SER A 121 46.65 2.45 23.47
N LEU A 122 46.74 1.86 22.30
CA LEU A 122 46.72 2.58 21.02
C LEU A 122 45.29 2.94 20.65
N THR A 123 45.16 4.08 20.02
CA THR A 123 43.87 4.61 19.47
C THR A 123 44.01 4.80 17.95
N ALA A 124 42.91 5.11 17.29
CA ALA A 124 42.94 5.46 15.87
C ALA A 124 43.86 6.63 15.53
N LEU A 125 44.17 7.50 16.49
CA LEU A 125 45.05 8.67 16.32
C LEU A 125 46.51 8.37 16.64
N SER A 126 46.84 7.17 17.17
CA SER A 126 48.24 6.74 17.45
C SER A 126 49.02 6.68 16.14
N ARG A 127 50.27 7.16 16.21
CA ARG A 127 51.23 7.17 15.09
C ARG A 127 51.96 5.86 14.99
N LEU A 128 52.56 5.54 13.85
CA LEU A 128 53.38 4.37 13.66
C LEU A 128 54.58 4.37 14.64
N SER A 129 55.12 5.53 14.96
CA SER A 129 56.22 5.66 15.99
C SER A 129 55.80 5.26 17.39
N ASP A 130 54.50 5.24 17.69
CA ASP A 130 53.98 4.86 18.99
C ASP A 130 53.78 3.33 19.13
N LEU A 131 53.97 2.56 18.05
CA LEU A 131 53.82 1.11 18.01
C LEU A 131 55.12 0.40 18.35
N ALA A 132 55.03 -0.68 19.12
CA ALA A 132 56.16 -1.56 19.39
C ALA A 132 56.66 -2.24 18.10
N GLY A 133 57.97 -2.26 17.90
CA GLY A 133 58.59 -2.80 16.67
C GLY A 133 58.62 -1.85 15.49
N SER A 134 58.31 -0.58 15.73
CA SER A 134 58.43 0.50 14.75
C SER A 134 59.83 1.08 14.59
N ASP A 135 60.80 0.59 15.37
CA ASP A 135 62.22 0.98 15.35
C ASP A 135 62.87 0.66 13.99
N GLY A 136 62.77 1.49 13.04
CA GLY A 136 63.29 1.28 11.68
C GLY A 136 62.27 1.66 10.57
N ILE A 137 61.13 2.19 10.95
CA ILE A 137 60.25 2.87 10.01
C ILE A 137 60.85 4.26 9.71
N GLY A 138 61.90 4.26 8.90
CA GLY A 138 62.49 5.49 8.42
C GLY A 138 61.56 6.20 7.42
N ALA A 139 61.92 7.38 6.94
CA ALA A 139 61.24 8.02 5.84
C ALA A 139 61.26 7.13 4.59
N GLY A 140 60.12 6.76 4.02
CA GLY A 140 60.02 6.14 2.71
C GLY A 140 59.65 4.68 2.63
N GLY A 141 58.85 4.11 3.57
CA GLY A 141 58.20 2.83 3.41
C GLY A 141 56.91 2.93 2.60
N GLN A 142 56.57 1.89 1.85
CA GLN A 142 55.33 1.82 1.05
C GLN A 142 54.51 0.56 1.35
N ILE A 143 53.25 0.72 1.54
CA ILE A 143 52.26 -0.38 1.63
C ILE A 143 51.40 -0.34 0.38
N SER A 144 51.37 -1.44 -0.37
CA SER A 144 50.49 -1.63 -1.53
C SER A 144 49.24 -2.38 -1.10
N ILE A 145 48.10 -1.85 -1.50
CA ILE A 145 46.76 -2.40 -1.21
C ILE A 145 46.07 -2.67 -2.55
N LYS A 146 45.84 -3.95 -2.87
CA LYS A 146 45.09 -4.38 -4.03
C LYS A 146 43.76 -4.94 -3.58
N ALA A 147 42.66 -4.45 -4.14
CA ALA A 147 41.30 -4.92 -3.86
C ALA A 147 40.42 -4.81 -5.12
N GLY A 148 40.05 -5.95 -5.70
CA GLY A 148 39.41 -5.95 -7.02
C GLY A 148 40.26 -5.24 -8.07
N ASP A 149 39.70 -4.28 -8.76
CA ASP A 149 40.38 -3.50 -9.81
C ASP A 149 41.24 -2.34 -9.26
N LYS A 150 41.23 -2.12 -7.95
CA LYS A 150 41.99 -1.02 -7.32
C LYS A 150 43.37 -1.48 -6.87
N ASP A 151 44.37 -0.68 -7.21
CA ASP A 151 45.74 -0.83 -6.76
C ASP A 151 46.23 0.52 -6.20
N LEU A 152 46.30 0.62 -4.89
CA LEU A 152 46.63 1.85 -4.19
C LEU A 152 47.92 1.65 -3.34
N THR A 153 48.70 2.72 -3.27
CA THR A 153 49.91 2.76 -2.41
C THR A 153 49.72 3.79 -1.29
N LEU A 154 50.09 3.42 -0.11
CA LEU A 154 50.24 4.26 1.08
C LEU A 154 51.70 4.45 1.40
N ASP A 155 52.20 5.68 1.28
CA ASP A 155 53.50 6.06 1.79
C ASP A 155 53.40 6.16 3.32
N VAL A 156 54.25 5.39 4.02
CA VAL A 156 54.25 5.36 5.48
C VAL A 156 55.50 6.00 6.05
N THR A 157 55.30 6.81 7.06
CA THR A 157 56.35 7.50 7.85
C THR A 157 56.09 7.26 9.33
N ALA A 158 56.99 7.70 10.18
CA ALA A 158 56.81 7.65 11.64
C ALA A 158 55.56 8.37 12.12
N ASP A 159 55.13 9.41 11.39
CA ASP A 159 53.94 10.25 11.70
C ASP A 159 52.62 9.70 11.16
N THR A 160 52.65 8.71 10.27
CA THR A 160 51.43 8.06 9.74
C THR A 160 50.60 7.48 10.89
N THR A 161 49.33 7.82 10.95
CA THR A 161 48.45 7.35 12.01
C THR A 161 47.69 6.05 11.61
N ILE A 162 47.20 5.31 12.61
CA ILE A 162 46.27 4.17 12.39
C ILE A 162 45.05 4.61 11.56
N SER A 163 44.55 5.83 11.78
CA SER A 163 43.44 6.41 11.01
C SER A 163 43.77 6.62 9.53
N ASP A 164 45.02 7.02 9.21
CA ASP A 164 45.48 7.18 7.83
C ASP A 164 45.47 5.84 7.09
N VAL A 165 45.97 4.80 7.77
CA VAL A 165 45.94 3.42 7.25
C VAL A 165 44.50 2.95 6.99
N MET A 166 43.60 3.15 7.95
CA MET A 166 42.19 2.78 7.78
C MET A 166 41.54 3.56 6.63
N THR A 167 41.85 4.84 6.50
CA THR A 167 41.33 5.69 5.42
C THR A 167 41.78 5.14 4.07
N LYS A 168 43.05 4.79 3.93
CA LYS A 168 43.61 4.23 2.69
C LYS A 168 43.01 2.88 2.33
N LEU A 169 42.78 2.01 3.30
CA LEU A 169 42.11 0.72 3.12
C LEU A 169 40.64 0.95 2.62
N LYS A 170 39.93 1.92 3.20
CA LYS A 170 38.58 2.28 2.76
C LYS A 170 38.54 2.88 1.35
N GLU A 171 39.52 3.72 0.99
CA GLU A 171 39.70 4.24 -0.38
C GLU A 171 39.93 3.10 -1.39
N ALA A 172 40.69 2.07 -0.98
CA ALA A 172 40.86 0.87 -1.80
C ALA A 172 39.57 0.04 -1.98
N GLY A 173 38.49 0.40 -1.26
CA GLY A 173 37.21 -0.30 -1.36
C GLY A 173 37.01 -1.39 -0.32
N LEU A 174 37.88 -1.47 0.68
CA LEU A 174 37.79 -2.44 1.79
C LEU A 174 36.95 -1.88 2.95
N ASN A 175 36.40 -2.77 3.76
CA ASN A 175 35.97 -2.43 5.11
C ASN A 175 37.20 -2.54 6.02
N ALA A 176 37.47 -1.53 6.82
CA ALA A 176 38.58 -1.52 7.75
C ALA A 176 38.14 -0.90 9.07
N ASN A 177 38.49 -1.57 10.16
CA ASN A 177 38.29 -1.12 11.52
C ASN A 177 39.50 -1.48 12.38
N PHE A 178 39.83 -0.59 13.33
CA PHE A 178 40.79 -0.88 14.40
C PHE A 178 40.01 -0.97 15.71
N ASP A 179 40.05 -2.13 16.34
CA ASP A 179 39.44 -2.33 17.65
C ASP A 179 40.41 -1.92 18.75
N GLU A 180 40.13 -0.82 19.40
CA GLU A 180 40.99 -0.24 20.47
C GLU A 180 41.00 -1.10 21.74
N LYS A 181 40.00 -1.98 21.96
CA LYS A 181 39.96 -2.91 23.10
C LYS A 181 40.80 -4.13 22.82
N GLN A 182 40.70 -4.68 21.60
CA GLN A 182 41.46 -5.88 21.20
C GLN A 182 42.81 -5.50 20.61
N GLN A 183 43.06 -4.23 20.32
CA GLN A 183 44.30 -3.73 19.72
C GLN A 183 44.65 -4.46 18.41
N ARG A 184 43.62 -4.60 17.51
CA ARG A 184 43.75 -5.37 16.26
C ARG A 184 43.00 -4.67 15.12
N PHE A 185 43.52 -4.85 13.91
CA PHE A 185 42.80 -4.51 12.70
C PHE A 185 41.85 -5.64 12.29
N PHE A 186 40.68 -5.26 11.80
CA PHE A 186 39.72 -6.11 11.11
C PHE A 186 39.48 -5.53 9.73
N ILE A 187 39.85 -6.28 8.70
CA ILE A 187 39.82 -5.83 7.31
C ILE A 187 39.04 -6.87 6.51
N SER A 188 38.12 -6.44 5.65
CA SER A 188 37.41 -7.35 4.75
C SER A 188 37.14 -6.73 3.40
N ALA A 189 37.03 -7.55 2.38
CA ALA A 189 36.42 -7.14 1.12
C ALA A 189 34.94 -6.75 1.35
N LYS A 190 34.34 -5.96 0.45
CA LYS A 190 32.92 -5.57 0.53
C LYS A 190 31.99 -6.66 0.03
N THR A 191 32.46 -7.47 -0.89
CA THR A 191 31.70 -8.56 -1.52
C THR A 191 32.50 -9.85 -1.49
N SER A 192 31.80 -10.97 -1.58
CA SER A 192 32.42 -12.30 -1.70
C SER A 192 33.02 -12.53 -3.09
N GLY A 193 33.73 -13.61 -3.23
CA GLY A 193 34.31 -14.07 -4.49
C GLY A 193 35.82 -13.90 -4.58
N ALA A 194 36.47 -14.78 -5.34
CA ALA A 194 37.90 -14.75 -5.54
C ALA A 194 38.38 -13.48 -6.26
N SER A 195 37.62 -12.98 -7.20
CA SER A 195 37.93 -11.74 -7.94
C SER A 195 37.81 -10.47 -7.06
N ASN A 196 37.07 -10.54 -5.97
CA ASN A 196 36.88 -9.45 -5.02
C ASN A 196 37.82 -9.56 -3.80
N ASP A 197 38.71 -10.55 -3.79
CA ASP A 197 39.67 -10.68 -2.72
C ASP A 197 40.68 -9.53 -2.74
N PHE A 198 41.44 -9.40 -1.67
CA PHE A 198 42.40 -8.33 -1.53
C PHE A 198 43.79 -8.86 -1.04
N SER A 199 44.82 -8.10 -1.33
CA SER A 199 46.11 -8.30 -0.77
C SER A 199 46.71 -7.01 -0.23
N ILE A 200 47.43 -7.12 0.88
CA ILE A 200 48.17 -6.01 1.48
C ILE A 200 49.64 -6.46 1.56
N THR A 201 50.48 -5.79 0.84
CA THR A 201 51.92 -6.12 0.73
C THR A 201 52.73 -4.84 0.96
N ALA A 202 54.03 -4.99 1.16
CA ALA A 202 54.90 -3.85 1.30
C ALA A 202 56.22 -4.05 0.52
N ALA A 203 56.73 -2.96 -0.03
CA ALA A 203 58.03 -2.92 -0.67
C ALA A 203 59.11 -2.41 0.31
N GLY A 204 60.27 -3.04 0.28
CA GLY A 204 61.42 -2.67 1.09
C GLY A 204 61.29 -3.00 2.59
N SER A 205 62.39 -2.85 3.30
CA SER A 205 62.45 -3.17 4.75
C SER A 205 61.55 -2.29 5.60
N ASN A 206 61.44 -1.00 5.28
CA ASN A 206 60.63 -0.04 6.06
C ASN A 206 59.16 -0.31 5.92
N GLY A 207 58.64 -0.64 4.71
CA GLY A 207 57.27 -1.00 4.48
C GLY A 207 56.89 -2.32 5.18
N GLN A 208 57.77 -3.31 5.15
CA GLN A 208 57.59 -4.56 5.86
C GLN A 208 57.57 -4.38 7.38
N ALA A 209 58.45 -3.53 7.92
CA ALA A 209 58.45 -3.18 9.34
C ALA A 209 57.10 -2.50 9.74
N ALA A 210 56.56 -1.61 8.88
CA ALA A 210 55.28 -0.98 9.11
C ALA A 210 54.10 -1.98 9.10
N LEU A 211 54.07 -2.93 8.14
CA LEU A 211 53.06 -3.99 8.14
C LEU A 211 53.11 -4.85 9.40
N LYS A 212 54.33 -5.18 9.87
CA LYS A 212 54.51 -5.94 11.07
C LYS A 212 54.10 -5.17 12.32
N ALA A 213 54.49 -3.90 12.44
CA ALA A 213 54.12 -3.07 13.58
C ALA A 213 52.59 -2.87 13.63
N LEU A 214 51.90 -2.69 12.47
CA LEU A 214 50.45 -2.62 12.35
C LEU A 214 49.73 -3.97 12.57
N GLY A 215 50.50 -5.06 12.74
CA GLY A 215 49.91 -6.38 12.92
C GLY A 215 49.15 -6.92 11.71
N ILE A 216 49.34 -6.35 10.52
CA ILE A 216 48.62 -6.77 9.28
C ILE A 216 49.52 -7.58 8.32
N GLN A 217 50.73 -7.89 8.73
CA GLN A 217 51.65 -8.78 7.98
C GLN A 217 51.17 -10.23 8.08
N LEU A 218 51.04 -10.89 6.94
CA LEU A 218 50.86 -12.35 6.88
C LEU A 218 52.18 -13.07 7.16
N ASN A 219 52.11 -14.29 7.68
CA ASN A 219 53.30 -15.10 7.86
C ASN A 219 53.96 -15.39 6.51
N PRO A 220 55.26 -15.06 6.32
CA PRO A 220 55.97 -15.33 5.06
C PRO A 220 56.06 -16.82 4.72
N ASP A 221 56.08 -17.70 5.70
CA ASP A 221 56.19 -19.17 5.52
C ASP A 221 54.83 -19.81 5.22
N GLY A 222 53.72 -18.98 5.15
CA GLY A 222 52.36 -19.44 4.85
C GLY A 222 51.69 -20.23 5.98
N ASP A 223 52.31 -20.35 7.17
CA ASP A 223 51.68 -21.02 8.31
C ASP A 223 50.56 -20.15 8.92
N PRO A 224 49.30 -20.58 8.79
CA PRO A 224 48.17 -19.82 9.33
C PRO A 224 48.11 -19.88 10.87
N THR A 225 48.87 -20.76 11.53
CA THR A 225 48.86 -20.92 12.99
C THR A 225 49.91 -20.06 13.69
N ALA A 226 50.89 -19.53 12.93
CA ALA A 226 51.97 -18.71 13.47
C ALA A 226 51.47 -17.52 14.29
N GLU A 227 51.96 -17.38 15.52
CA GLU A 227 51.64 -16.25 16.39
C GLU A 227 52.33 -14.96 15.94
N GLY A 228 51.71 -13.81 16.25
CA GLY A 228 52.27 -12.49 15.89
C GLY A 228 52.04 -12.06 14.45
N TYR A 229 51.35 -12.87 13.64
CA TYR A 229 50.99 -12.55 12.27
C TYR A 229 49.46 -12.42 12.10
N ALA A 230 49.05 -11.68 11.08
CA ALA A 230 47.65 -11.58 10.69
C ALA A 230 47.13 -12.92 10.15
N LYS A 231 45.86 -13.19 10.36
CA LYS A 231 45.18 -14.37 9.81
C LYS A 231 44.27 -13.91 8.67
N LYS A 232 44.46 -14.48 7.49
CA LYS A 232 43.65 -14.18 6.30
C LYS A 232 42.78 -15.38 5.93
N ILE A 233 41.54 -15.11 5.60
CA ILE A 233 40.63 -16.01 4.89
C ILE A 233 40.52 -15.43 3.50
N ASP A 234 40.89 -16.19 2.48
CA ASP A 234 40.81 -15.74 1.10
C ASP A 234 39.36 -15.67 0.59
N GLY A 235 39.08 -14.71 -0.31
CA GLY A 235 37.85 -14.65 -1.03
C GLY A 235 37.68 -15.88 -1.92
N GLN A 236 36.45 -16.39 -1.99
CA GLN A 236 36.15 -17.64 -2.69
C GLN A 236 34.84 -17.51 -3.42
N ASP A 237 34.80 -18.01 -4.68
CA ASP A 237 33.56 -18.08 -5.47
C ASP A 237 32.66 -19.22 -4.97
N ALA A 238 31.34 -19.02 -5.13
CA ALA A 238 30.40 -20.11 -5.01
C ALA A 238 30.53 -21.06 -6.22
N LYS A 239 30.23 -22.33 -6.00
CA LYS A 239 30.20 -23.35 -7.05
C LYS A 239 29.01 -24.27 -6.84
N ILE A 240 28.14 -24.34 -7.85
CA ILE A 240 27.05 -25.30 -7.88
C ILE A 240 27.18 -26.22 -9.08
N GLU A 241 26.54 -27.38 -8.99
CA GLU A 241 26.37 -28.30 -10.12
C GLU A 241 24.88 -28.48 -10.36
N LEU A 242 24.39 -28.00 -11.50
CA LEU A 242 22.99 -28.09 -11.91
C LEU A 242 22.86 -29.05 -13.08
N ASN A 243 22.15 -30.15 -12.91
CA ASN A 243 21.97 -31.19 -13.92
C ASN A 243 23.30 -31.70 -14.50
N GLY A 244 24.36 -31.83 -13.66
CA GLY A 244 25.70 -32.26 -14.06
C GLY A 244 26.58 -31.15 -14.66
N ALA A 245 26.03 -29.94 -14.89
CA ALA A 245 26.83 -28.81 -15.34
C ALA A 245 27.25 -27.92 -14.18
N THR A 246 28.55 -27.52 -14.18
CA THR A 246 29.09 -26.65 -13.15
C THR A 246 28.89 -25.19 -13.48
N PHE A 247 28.42 -24.43 -12.48
CA PHE A 247 28.31 -22.97 -12.51
C PHE A 247 29.09 -22.37 -11.33
N THR A 248 29.75 -21.25 -11.58
CA THR A 248 30.51 -20.50 -10.57
C THR A 248 30.00 -19.06 -10.56
N ASN A 249 29.95 -18.47 -9.36
CA ASN A 249 29.63 -17.06 -9.19
C ASN A 249 30.40 -16.49 -7.99
N ASN A 250 30.70 -15.22 -8.02
CA ASN A 250 31.34 -14.51 -6.91
C ASN A 250 30.41 -14.32 -5.69
N THR A 251 29.11 -14.58 -5.85
CA THR A 251 28.12 -14.59 -4.77
C THR A 251 27.43 -15.95 -4.68
N ASN A 252 26.68 -16.19 -3.60
CA ASN A 252 25.87 -17.40 -3.45
C ASN A 252 24.55 -17.39 -4.25
N VAL A 253 24.34 -16.40 -5.11
CA VAL A 253 23.12 -16.23 -5.93
C VAL A 253 23.43 -16.54 -7.38
N PHE A 254 22.62 -17.40 -8.00
CA PHE A 254 22.75 -17.82 -9.40
C PHE A 254 21.43 -17.61 -10.11
N GLU A 255 21.44 -16.89 -11.22
CA GLU A 255 20.29 -16.71 -12.09
C GLU A 255 20.44 -17.61 -13.33
N ILE A 256 19.67 -18.69 -13.38
CA ILE A 256 19.77 -19.70 -14.44
C ILE A 256 18.37 -20.10 -14.90
N ASN A 257 18.08 -19.98 -16.19
CA ASN A 257 16.88 -20.46 -16.85
C ASN A 257 15.57 -20.02 -16.17
N GLY A 258 15.52 -18.73 -15.80
CA GLY A 258 14.32 -18.13 -15.16
C GLY A 258 14.16 -18.45 -13.66
N LEU A 259 15.12 -19.15 -13.06
CA LEU A 259 15.17 -19.40 -11.63
C LEU A 259 16.34 -18.65 -10.99
N THR A 260 16.13 -18.09 -9.81
CA THR A 260 17.19 -17.52 -8.98
C THR A 260 17.45 -18.47 -7.81
N PHE A 261 18.59 -19.14 -7.85
CA PHE A 261 19.05 -20.03 -6.78
C PHE A 261 19.92 -19.28 -5.80
N THR A 262 19.66 -19.43 -4.51
CA THR A 262 20.56 -18.94 -3.44
C THR A 262 21.09 -20.15 -2.68
N ALA A 263 22.40 -20.41 -2.80
CA ALA A 263 23.07 -21.43 -2.04
C ALA A 263 23.22 -20.99 -0.57
N LEU A 264 22.68 -21.78 0.36
CA LEU A 264 22.67 -21.48 1.80
C LEU A 264 23.66 -22.35 2.58
N SER A 265 23.82 -23.61 2.15
CA SER A 265 24.81 -24.52 2.72
C SER A 265 25.32 -25.51 1.65
N GLU A 266 26.53 -26.03 1.84
CA GLU A 266 27.10 -27.09 0.99
C GLU A 266 26.26 -28.37 1.15
N THR A 267 26.01 -29.08 0.04
CA THR A 267 25.38 -30.40 0.05
C THR A 267 26.42 -31.47 0.26
N LYS A 268 26.04 -32.61 0.86
CA LYS A 268 26.96 -33.73 0.91
C LYS A 268 27.14 -34.31 -0.51
N PRO A 269 28.35 -34.86 -0.81
CA PRO A 269 28.58 -35.45 -2.11
C PRO A 269 27.54 -36.54 -2.44
N GLY A 270 26.87 -36.40 -3.59
CA GLY A 270 25.82 -37.32 -4.03
C GLY A 270 24.43 -37.07 -3.42
N GLU A 271 24.26 -36.11 -2.52
CA GLU A 271 22.97 -35.69 -1.96
C GLU A 271 22.49 -34.43 -2.71
N ALA A 272 22.02 -34.59 -3.93
CA ALA A 272 21.51 -33.48 -4.71
C ALA A 272 20.14 -33.02 -4.21
N VAL A 273 19.91 -31.71 -4.25
CA VAL A 273 18.61 -31.08 -4.01
C VAL A 273 17.75 -31.18 -5.29
N THR A 274 16.60 -31.81 -5.19
CA THR A 274 15.63 -31.85 -6.28
C THR A 274 14.84 -30.55 -6.30
N ILE A 275 14.74 -29.94 -7.47
CA ILE A 275 14.04 -28.70 -7.74
C ILE A 275 12.99 -28.99 -8.80
N THR A 276 11.71 -28.88 -8.42
CA THR A 276 10.58 -29.15 -9.32
C THR A 276 9.84 -27.86 -9.61
N THR A 277 9.91 -27.39 -10.85
CA THR A 277 9.15 -26.24 -11.34
C THR A 277 7.93 -26.71 -12.12
N GLN A 278 6.78 -26.16 -11.79
CA GLN A 278 5.50 -26.48 -12.42
C GLN A 278 4.61 -25.24 -12.47
N ASP A 279 3.50 -25.33 -13.20
CA ASP A 279 2.49 -24.30 -13.20
C ASP A 279 1.90 -24.13 -11.79
N ASP A 280 1.72 -22.90 -11.36
CA ASP A 280 1.16 -22.55 -10.05
C ASP A 280 -0.38 -22.63 -10.11
N THR A 281 -0.89 -23.86 -10.14
CA THR A 281 -2.34 -24.11 -10.19
C THR A 281 -3.10 -23.49 -9.04
N ASP A 282 -2.53 -23.54 -7.83
CA ASP A 282 -3.13 -22.94 -6.64
C ASP A 282 -3.12 -21.41 -6.73
N GLY A 283 -2.02 -20.79 -7.18
CA GLY A 283 -1.96 -19.33 -7.36
C GLY A 283 -2.88 -18.81 -8.47
N ILE A 284 -3.14 -19.59 -9.53
CA ILE A 284 -4.13 -19.25 -10.57
C ILE A 284 -5.54 -19.37 -9.99
N TYR A 285 -5.84 -20.47 -9.28
CA TYR A 285 -7.10 -20.69 -8.61
C TYR A 285 -7.43 -19.56 -7.62
N ASP A 286 -6.50 -19.24 -6.74
CA ASP A 286 -6.64 -18.17 -5.72
C ASP A 286 -6.86 -16.79 -6.35
N MET A 287 -6.22 -16.52 -7.48
CA MET A 287 -6.41 -15.27 -8.22
C MET A 287 -7.83 -15.18 -8.77
N ILE A 288 -8.37 -16.25 -9.38
CA ILE A 288 -9.74 -16.31 -9.89
C ILE A 288 -10.74 -16.20 -8.74
N LYS A 289 -10.54 -16.97 -7.67
CA LYS A 289 -11.35 -16.93 -6.45
C LYS A 289 -11.37 -15.53 -5.83
N GLY A 290 -10.19 -14.89 -5.71
CA GLY A 290 -10.08 -13.53 -5.19
C GLY A 290 -10.84 -12.51 -6.02
N PHE A 291 -10.80 -12.62 -7.35
CA PHE A 291 -11.60 -11.78 -8.25
C PHE A 291 -13.10 -11.99 -8.02
N LEU A 292 -13.56 -13.24 -8.01
CA LEU A 292 -14.99 -13.56 -7.80
C LEU A 292 -15.49 -13.06 -6.45
N LYS A 293 -14.70 -13.21 -5.40
CA LYS A 293 -15.04 -12.72 -4.06
C LYS A 293 -15.27 -11.21 -4.05
N GLU A 294 -14.35 -10.45 -4.68
CA GLU A 294 -14.48 -8.98 -4.77
C GLU A 294 -15.66 -8.58 -5.65
N TYR A 295 -15.84 -9.25 -6.81
CA TYR A 295 -16.99 -9.07 -7.68
C TYR A 295 -18.30 -9.30 -6.93
N ASN A 296 -18.45 -10.45 -6.25
CA ASN A 296 -19.63 -10.79 -5.47
C ASN A 296 -19.92 -9.74 -4.38
N THR A 297 -18.90 -9.30 -3.66
CA THR A 297 -19.03 -8.29 -2.62
C THR A 297 -19.65 -7.00 -3.18
N ILE A 298 -19.16 -6.54 -4.32
CA ILE A 298 -19.64 -5.31 -4.97
C ILE A 298 -21.03 -5.52 -5.58
N MET A 299 -21.28 -6.66 -6.21
CA MET A 299 -22.59 -6.98 -6.79
C MET A 299 -23.68 -7.08 -5.73
N ASN A 300 -23.40 -7.79 -4.63
CA ASN A 300 -24.33 -7.92 -3.49
C ASN A 300 -24.64 -6.55 -2.87
N GLU A 301 -23.63 -5.70 -2.73
CA GLU A 301 -23.81 -4.33 -2.25
C GLU A 301 -24.69 -3.51 -3.23
N MET A 302 -24.40 -3.58 -4.53
CA MET A 302 -25.22 -2.90 -5.55
C MET A 302 -26.68 -3.39 -5.56
N ASP A 303 -26.88 -4.69 -5.39
CA ASP A 303 -28.23 -5.28 -5.29
C ASP A 303 -28.95 -4.78 -4.04
N LYS A 304 -28.28 -4.77 -2.91
CA LYS A 304 -28.80 -4.25 -1.65
C LYS A 304 -29.18 -2.76 -1.74
N LEU A 305 -28.30 -1.94 -2.31
CA LEU A 305 -28.55 -0.50 -2.49
C LEU A 305 -29.70 -0.24 -3.47
N TYR A 306 -29.75 -0.98 -4.57
CA TYR A 306 -30.79 -0.83 -5.57
C TYR A 306 -32.18 -1.29 -5.06
N ASN A 307 -32.23 -2.37 -4.29
CA ASN A 307 -33.46 -2.96 -3.75
C ASN A 307 -33.82 -2.43 -2.36
N ALA A 308 -33.08 -1.47 -1.83
CA ALA A 308 -33.30 -0.90 -0.51
C ALA A 308 -34.76 -0.51 -0.26
N ALA A 309 -35.20 -0.57 0.98
CA ALA A 309 -36.54 -0.14 1.38
C ALA A 309 -36.75 1.38 1.07
N SER A 310 -37.98 1.76 0.77
CA SER A 310 -38.29 3.17 0.51
C SER A 310 -38.28 3.98 1.81
N ALA A 311 -37.56 5.10 1.79
CA ALA A 311 -37.56 6.10 2.86
C ALA A 311 -38.21 7.42 2.41
N SER A 312 -39.17 7.38 1.48
CA SER A 312 -39.81 8.59 0.93
C SER A 312 -40.53 9.47 1.97
N LYS A 313 -40.88 8.89 3.13
CA LYS A 313 -41.49 9.59 4.26
C LYS A 313 -40.48 10.22 5.23
N TYR A 314 -39.19 10.02 5.01
CA TYR A 314 -38.12 10.50 5.86
C TYR A 314 -37.32 11.55 5.14
N GLU A 315 -37.02 12.65 5.82
CA GLU A 315 -36.14 13.70 5.33
C GLU A 315 -35.04 14.00 6.35
N PRO A 316 -33.87 14.49 5.91
CA PRO A 316 -32.82 14.91 6.84
C PRO A 316 -33.37 15.81 7.94
N LEU A 317 -32.90 15.63 9.15
CA LEU A 317 -33.32 16.42 10.29
C LEU A 317 -32.66 17.81 10.26
N THR A 318 -33.39 18.85 10.70
CA THR A 318 -32.81 20.15 11.02
C THR A 318 -32.04 20.07 12.33
N ASP A 319 -31.23 21.08 12.65
CA ASP A 319 -30.47 21.11 13.90
C ASP A 319 -31.45 21.11 15.12
N ASP A 320 -32.54 21.88 15.06
CA ASP A 320 -33.58 21.89 16.10
C ASP A 320 -34.27 20.52 16.27
N GLU A 321 -34.51 19.80 15.14
CA GLU A 321 -35.06 18.43 15.18
C GLU A 321 -34.07 17.42 15.78
N LYS A 322 -32.76 17.60 15.55
CA LYS A 322 -31.70 16.76 16.14
C LYS A 322 -31.54 17.02 17.62
N ASP A 323 -31.56 18.28 18.04
CA ASP A 323 -31.44 18.68 19.46
C ASP A 323 -32.60 18.13 20.31
N ALA A 324 -33.73 17.85 19.69
CA ALA A 324 -34.90 17.24 20.36
C ALA A 324 -34.83 15.70 20.48
N MET A 325 -33.78 15.05 19.94
CA MET A 325 -33.62 13.59 19.89
C MET A 325 -32.27 13.19 20.51
N SER A 326 -32.15 11.94 20.91
CA SER A 326 -30.86 11.38 21.29
C SER A 326 -30.01 11.06 20.05
N ASP A 327 -28.67 11.09 20.18
CA ASP A 327 -27.74 10.77 19.09
C ASP A 327 -28.05 9.42 18.44
N THR A 328 -28.41 8.42 19.24
CA THR A 328 -28.78 7.08 18.74
C THR A 328 -30.08 7.12 17.90
N GLU A 329 -31.06 7.95 18.28
CA GLU A 329 -32.30 8.11 17.51
C GLU A 329 -32.04 8.85 16.20
N VAL A 330 -31.23 9.91 16.23
CA VAL A 330 -30.79 10.66 15.05
C VAL A 330 -30.09 9.71 14.08
N GLU A 331 -29.11 8.93 14.56
CA GLU A 331 -28.38 7.97 13.72
C GLU A 331 -29.30 6.94 13.07
N LYS A 332 -30.18 6.32 13.83
CA LYS A 332 -31.17 5.34 13.33
C LYS A 332 -32.15 5.96 12.32
N TYR A 333 -32.55 7.20 12.55
CA TYR A 333 -33.46 7.92 11.67
C TYR A 333 -32.77 8.26 10.35
N GLU A 334 -31.59 8.89 10.40
CA GLU A 334 -30.82 9.28 9.22
C GLU A 334 -30.32 8.07 8.42
N LYS A 335 -29.98 6.96 9.12
CA LYS A 335 -29.60 5.70 8.47
C LYS A 335 -30.64 5.17 7.50
N LYS A 336 -31.94 5.28 7.83
CA LYS A 336 -33.03 4.88 6.91
C LYS A 336 -33.01 5.67 5.61
N ILE A 337 -32.67 6.95 5.68
CA ILE A 337 -32.56 7.82 4.51
C ILE A 337 -31.32 7.42 3.71
N LYS A 338 -30.15 7.33 4.37
CA LYS A 338 -28.87 6.99 3.77
C LYS A 338 -28.92 5.64 3.04
N ASP A 339 -29.49 4.62 3.66
CA ASP A 339 -29.64 3.29 3.07
C ASP A 339 -30.51 3.31 1.78
N SER A 340 -31.41 4.28 1.61
CA SER A 340 -32.33 4.37 0.46
C SER A 340 -31.85 5.27 -0.69
N LEU A 341 -30.71 5.93 -0.55
CA LEU A 341 -30.28 7.01 -1.49
C LEU A 341 -30.05 6.52 -2.92
N LEU A 342 -29.61 5.29 -3.09
CA LEU A 342 -29.36 4.64 -4.38
C LEU A 342 -30.48 3.68 -4.80
N ARG A 343 -31.60 3.69 -4.06
CA ARG A 343 -32.76 2.87 -4.41
C ARG A 343 -33.29 3.22 -5.79
N ARG A 344 -33.35 2.21 -6.68
CA ARG A 344 -33.81 2.35 -8.08
C ARG A 344 -33.03 3.42 -8.88
N ASP A 345 -31.77 3.67 -8.50
CA ASP A 345 -30.90 4.58 -9.23
C ASP A 345 -30.57 4.00 -10.62
N SER A 346 -30.75 4.80 -11.67
CA SER A 346 -30.59 4.36 -13.06
C SER A 346 -29.12 4.07 -13.43
N THR A 347 -28.19 4.84 -12.89
CA THR A 347 -26.75 4.65 -13.12
C THR A 347 -26.31 3.35 -12.46
N LEU A 348 -26.73 3.11 -11.21
CA LEU A 348 -26.47 1.87 -10.48
C LEU A 348 -27.04 0.66 -11.23
N SER A 349 -28.27 0.75 -11.73
CA SER A 349 -28.92 -0.29 -12.53
C SER A 349 -28.13 -0.61 -13.80
N THR A 350 -27.64 0.42 -14.49
CA THR A 350 -26.87 0.27 -15.72
C THR A 350 -25.55 -0.43 -15.46
N ILE A 351 -24.80 -0.03 -14.44
CA ILE A 351 -23.52 -0.65 -14.08
C ILE A 351 -23.75 -2.13 -13.74
N ARG A 352 -24.68 -2.42 -12.84
CA ARG A 352 -25.04 -3.77 -12.43
C ARG A 352 -25.40 -4.66 -13.62
N SER A 353 -26.32 -4.21 -14.47
CA SER A 353 -26.77 -4.99 -15.63
C SER A 353 -25.68 -5.24 -16.63
N LYS A 354 -24.79 -4.27 -16.87
CA LYS A 354 -23.65 -4.43 -17.78
C LYS A 354 -22.64 -5.44 -17.27
N LEU A 355 -22.27 -5.37 -15.99
CA LEU A 355 -21.34 -6.32 -15.38
C LEU A 355 -21.95 -7.74 -15.37
N THR A 356 -23.20 -7.91 -14.96
CA THR A 356 -23.89 -9.19 -15.00
C THR A 356 -23.97 -9.76 -16.43
N SER A 357 -24.25 -8.91 -17.42
CA SER A 357 -24.31 -9.34 -18.83
C SER A 357 -22.98 -9.89 -19.31
N VAL A 358 -21.85 -9.23 -19.03
CA VAL A 358 -20.52 -9.74 -19.42
C VAL A 358 -20.22 -11.07 -18.74
N MET A 359 -20.45 -11.18 -17.43
CA MET A 359 -20.17 -12.41 -16.69
C MET A 359 -21.02 -13.60 -17.17
N SER A 360 -22.24 -13.35 -17.60
CA SER A 360 -23.16 -14.41 -18.07
C SER A 360 -23.05 -14.75 -19.55
N SER A 361 -22.54 -13.85 -20.39
CA SER A 361 -22.51 -14.06 -21.84
C SER A 361 -21.47 -15.10 -22.30
N GLY A 362 -20.46 -15.37 -21.45
CA GLY A 362 -19.35 -16.24 -21.82
C GLY A 362 -18.44 -15.61 -22.88
N THR A 363 -17.48 -16.36 -23.37
CA THR A 363 -16.52 -15.92 -24.40
C THR A 363 -16.18 -17.07 -25.36
N THR A 364 -15.74 -16.74 -26.56
CA THR A 364 -15.33 -17.76 -27.55
C THR A 364 -13.84 -18.10 -27.36
N VAL A 365 -13.55 -19.37 -27.10
CA VAL A 365 -12.21 -19.94 -27.00
C VAL A 365 -12.08 -21.00 -28.07
N ASP A 366 -11.11 -20.89 -28.95
CA ASP A 366 -10.84 -21.80 -30.06
C ASP A 366 -12.08 -22.15 -30.91
N GLY A 367 -12.92 -21.15 -31.15
CA GLY A 367 -14.14 -21.28 -31.94
C GLY A 367 -15.34 -21.87 -31.18
N LYS A 368 -15.19 -22.23 -29.90
CA LYS A 368 -16.25 -22.75 -29.03
C LYS A 368 -16.71 -21.71 -28.05
N GLN A 369 -18.02 -21.49 -27.94
CA GLN A 369 -18.58 -20.64 -26.87
C GLN A 369 -18.46 -21.35 -25.54
N MET A 370 -17.85 -20.67 -24.56
CA MET A 370 -17.66 -21.17 -23.19
C MET A 370 -18.23 -20.17 -22.19
N HIS A 371 -18.66 -20.69 -21.06
CA HIS A 371 -19.24 -19.93 -19.95
C HIS A 371 -18.53 -20.27 -18.64
N LEU A 372 -18.73 -19.46 -17.60
CA LEU A 372 -18.18 -19.74 -16.26
C LEU A 372 -18.57 -21.11 -15.74
N SER A 373 -19.79 -21.59 -16.06
CA SER A 373 -20.29 -22.93 -15.70
C SER A 373 -19.46 -24.07 -16.28
N ASP A 374 -18.78 -23.85 -17.42
CA ASP A 374 -17.87 -24.86 -17.97
C ASP A 374 -16.65 -25.10 -17.07
N PHE A 375 -16.36 -24.16 -16.19
CA PHE A 375 -15.30 -24.21 -15.18
C PHE A 375 -15.82 -24.50 -13.77
N GLY A 376 -17.11 -24.88 -13.62
CA GLY A 376 -17.72 -25.08 -12.29
C GLY A 376 -17.88 -23.80 -11.49
N ILE A 377 -18.17 -22.69 -12.16
CA ILE A 377 -18.42 -21.39 -11.55
C ILE A 377 -19.83 -20.97 -11.94
N ASP A 378 -20.76 -21.04 -11.00
CA ASP A 378 -22.16 -20.78 -11.25
C ASP A 378 -22.77 -19.86 -10.19
N THR A 379 -23.93 -19.27 -10.52
CA THR A 379 -24.77 -18.60 -9.53
C THR A 379 -25.65 -19.63 -8.85
N LEU A 380 -26.01 -19.40 -7.58
CA LEU A 380 -26.97 -20.25 -6.88
C LEU A 380 -28.34 -20.19 -7.57
N SER A 381 -29.12 -21.25 -7.39
CA SER A 381 -30.50 -21.26 -7.87
C SER A 381 -31.28 -20.06 -7.33
N TYR A 382 -32.10 -19.46 -8.18
CA TYR A 382 -32.94 -18.32 -7.80
C TYR A 382 -33.78 -18.55 -6.54
N PHE A 383 -34.13 -19.81 -6.26
CA PHE A 383 -34.95 -20.20 -5.12
C PHE A 383 -34.13 -20.45 -3.84
N THR A 384 -32.83 -20.68 -3.96
CA THR A 384 -31.94 -20.98 -2.82
C THR A 384 -31.04 -19.80 -2.46
N ALA A 385 -30.73 -18.92 -3.45
CA ALA A 385 -29.91 -17.73 -3.22
C ALA A 385 -30.62 -16.74 -2.28
N ALA A 386 -29.87 -16.13 -1.38
CA ALA A 386 -30.36 -15.01 -0.58
C ALA A 386 -30.77 -13.83 -1.49
N GLU A 387 -31.62 -12.93 -0.99
CA GLU A 387 -32.25 -11.88 -1.82
C GLU A 387 -31.23 -11.01 -2.58
N ASN A 388 -30.07 -10.73 -1.98
CA ASN A 388 -29.02 -9.90 -2.59
C ASN A 388 -27.83 -10.70 -3.13
N GLU A 389 -27.91 -12.03 -3.27
CA GLU A 389 -26.84 -12.92 -3.72
C GLU A 389 -27.15 -13.62 -5.06
N LYS A 390 -28.24 -13.25 -5.70
CA LYS A 390 -28.71 -13.88 -6.95
C LYS A 390 -27.74 -13.71 -8.13
N ASN A 391 -26.84 -12.74 -8.06
CA ASN A 391 -25.82 -12.46 -9.06
C ASN A 391 -24.41 -12.81 -8.59
N ALA A 392 -24.28 -13.45 -7.42
CA ALA A 392 -22.99 -13.90 -6.89
C ALA A 392 -22.59 -15.24 -7.53
N TYR A 393 -21.32 -15.38 -7.89
CA TYR A 393 -20.74 -16.59 -8.46
C TYR A 393 -20.05 -17.41 -7.39
N HIS A 394 -20.27 -18.70 -7.41
CA HIS A 394 -19.75 -19.71 -6.49
C HIS A 394 -18.88 -20.69 -7.27
N ILE A 395 -17.78 -21.14 -6.67
CA ILE A 395 -16.89 -22.14 -7.27
C ILE A 395 -17.25 -23.49 -6.69
N ASP A 396 -17.54 -24.46 -7.56
CA ASP A 396 -17.77 -25.85 -7.14
C ASP A 396 -16.52 -26.41 -6.43
N GLY A 397 -16.73 -27.04 -5.28
CA GLY A 397 -15.67 -27.64 -4.49
C GLY A 397 -14.82 -26.65 -3.67
N ASP A 398 -15.19 -25.37 -3.63
CA ASP A 398 -14.50 -24.38 -2.77
C ASP A 398 -14.77 -24.70 -1.29
N PRO A 399 -13.74 -25.06 -0.49
CA PRO A 399 -13.92 -25.42 0.91
C PRO A 399 -14.41 -24.26 1.79
N ASP A 400 -14.25 -23.02 1.32
CA ASP A 400 -14.69 -21.82 2.05
C ASP A 400 -16.14 -21.41 1.72
N ASP A 401 -16.80 -22.12 0.79
CA ASP A 401 -18.20 -21.87 0.40
C ASP A 401 -19.11 -23.02 0.82
N GLU A 402 -19.93 -22.78 1.85
CA GLU A 402 -20.85 -23.78 2.41
C GLU A 402 -21.85 -24.30 1.37
N ASN A 403 -22.18 -23.55 0.33
CA ASN A 403 -23.16 -23.93 -0.69
C ASN A 403 -22.59 -24.91 -1.73
N THR A 404 -21.27 -24.87 -1.98
CA THR A 404 -20.64 -25.61 -3.09
C THR A 404 -19.47 -26.48 -2.68
N SER A 405 -19.04 -26.43 -1.41
CA SER A 405 -17.91 -27.22 -0.88
C SER A 405 -18.01 -28.72 -1.06
N GLY A 406 -19.21 -29.26 -1.18
CA GLY A 406 -19.47 -30.69 -1.43
C GLY A 406 -19.36 -31.11 -2.91
N ASN A 407 -19.22 -30.17 -3.83
CA ASN A 407 -19.15 -30.46 -5.26
C ASN A 407 -17.69 -30.79 -5.68
N ALA A 408 -17.55 -31.34 -6.89
CA ALA A 408 -16.22 -31.58 -7.46
C ALA A 408 -15.59 -30.25 -7.96
N ASP A 409 -14.36 -29.98 -7.53
CA ASP A 409 -13.62 -28.79 -7.95
C ASP A 409 -13.20 -28.90 -9.41
N LYS A 410 -14.07 -28.43 -10.28
CA LYS A 410 -13.86 -28.45 -11.73
C LYS A 410 -12.85 -27.40 -12.19
N LEU A 411 -12.85 -26.22 -11.55
CA LEU A 411 -11.89 -25.16 -11.87
C LEU A 411 -10.45 -25.64 -11.66
N LYS A 412 -10.17 -26.19 -10.48
CA LYS A 412 -8.83 -26.70 -10.15
C LYS A 412 -8.41 -27.84 -11.09
N SER A 413 -9.37 -28.71 -11.42
CA SER A 413 -9.15 -29.78 -12.40
C SER A 413 -8.82 -29.25 -13.78
N MET A 414 -9.51 -28.22 -14.27
CA MET A 414 -9.26 -27.59 -15.58
C MET A 414 -7.93 -26.83 -15.60
N ILE A 415 -7.57 -26.12 -14.54
CA ILE A 415 -6.27 -25.44 -14.42
C ILE A 415 -5.12 -26.46 -14.55
N ALA A 416 -5.29 -27.64 -13.99
CA ALA A 416 -4.25 -28.68 -14.03
C ALA A 416 -4.19 -29.44 -15.37
N SER A 417 -5.33 -29.70 -16.02
CA SER A 417 -5.44 -30.55 -17.22
C SER A 417 -5.40 -29.78 -18.54
N ASP A 418 -5.93 -28.55 -18.56
CA ASP A 418 -6.03 -27.70 -19.76
C ASP A 418 -5.87 -26.22 -19.41
N PRO A 419 -4.65 -25.82 -18.93
CA PRO A 419 -4.38 -24.45 -18.52
C PRO A 419 -4.57 -23.45 -19.66
N ASP A 420 -4.29 -23.81 -20.90
CA ASP A 420 -4.39 -22.90 -22.05
C ASP A 420 -5.83 -22.44 -22.29
N THR A 421 -6.79 -23.35 -22.18
CA THR A 421 -8.22 -23.03 -22.25
C THR A 421 -8.65 -22.12 -21.09
N VAL A 422 -8.16 -22.37 -19.86
CA VAL A 422 -8.44 -21.53 -18.70
C VAL A 422 -7.88 -20.11 -18.92
N VAL A 423 -6.63 -20.00 -19.33
CA VAL A 423 -5.96 -18.71 -19.63
C VAL A 423 -6.71 -17.94 -20.71
N SER A 424 -7.06 -18.60 -21.81
CA SER A 424 -7.75 -17.99 -22.95
C SER A 424 -9.14 -17.48 -22.55
N PHE A 425 -9.90 -18.28 -21.79
CA PHE A 425 -11.22 -17.90 -21.31
C PHE A 425 -11.17 -16.70 -20.35
N PHE A 426 -10.42 -16.83 -19.27
CA PHE A 426 -10.41 -15.78 -18.23
C PHE A 426 -9.74 -14.48 -18.72
N SER A 427 -8.69 -14.55 -19.54
CA SER A 427 -8.10 -13.33 -20.10
C SER A 427 -9.08 -12.61 -21.05
N SER A 428 -9.85 -13.35 -21.86
CA SER A 428 -10.87 -12.78 -22.76
C SER A 428 -12.05 -12.20 -21.99
N LEU A 429 -12.55 -12.90 -20.97
CA LEU A 429 -13.60 -12.40 -20.06
C LEU A 429 -13.18 -11.09 -19.39
N HIS A 430 -11.96 -11.04 -18.84
CA HIS A 430 -11.46 -9.83 -18.19
C HIS A 430 -11.17 -8.69 -19.15
N LYS A 431 -10.82 -9.00 -20.41
CA LYS A 431 -10.68 -7.99 -21.46
C LYS A 431 -12.02 -7.33 -21.77
N GLU A 432 -13.10 -8.10 -21.82
CA GLU A 432 -14.45 -7.57 -22.03
C GLU A 432 -14.97 -6.80 -20.82
N LEU A 433 -14.73 -7.30 -19.60
CA LEU A 433 -15.02 -6.58 -18.36
C LEU A 433 -14.28 -5.24 -18.32
N TYR A 434 -12.99 -5.22 -18.67
CA TYR A 434 -12.20 -3.99 -18.73
C TYR A 434 -12.78 -2.99 -19.70
N SER A 435 -13.11 -3.42 -20.92
CA SER A 435 -13.71 -2.57 -21.97
C SER A 435 -15.07 -2.00 -21.51
N THR A 436 -15.88 -2.83 -20.87
CA THR A 436 -17.18 -2.44 -20.33
C THR A 436 -17.03 -1.41 -19.22
N MET A 437 -16.14 -1.64 -18.25
CA MET A 437 -15.91 -0.70 -17.15
C MET A 437 -15.27 0.62 -17.64
N ASP A 438 -14.34 0.56 -18.58
CA ASP A 438 -13.80 1.76 -19.23
C ASP A 438 -14.90 2.55 -19.91
N GLY A 439 -15.79 1.87 -20.64
CA GLY A 439 -16.96 2.47 -21.29
C GLY A 439 -17.90 3.14 -20.30
N LEU A 440 -18.16 2.50 -19.15
CA LEU A 440 -19.04 3.03 -18.09
C LEU A 440 -18.44 4.22 -17.36
N SER A 441 -17.11 4.33 -17.29
CA SER A 441 -16.38 5.39 -16.58
C SER A 441 -15.83 6.50 -17.51
N LYS A 442 -16.25 6.55 -18.78
CA LYS A 442 -15.86 7.61 -19.70
C LYS A 442 -16.33 8.98 -19.24
N ALA A 443 -15.51 9.99 -19.50
CA ALA A 443 -15.86 11.38 -19.23
C ALA A 443 -17.09 11.81 -20.04
N VAL A 444 -17.97 12.56 -19.38
CA VAL A 444 -19.11 13.25 -20.01
C VAL A 444 -19.01 14.73 -19.64
N GLU A 445 -18.92 15.59 -20.64
CA GLU A 445 -18.75 17.03 -20.40
C GLU A 445 -19.85 17.60 -19.52
N GLY A 446 -19.48 18.37 -18.50
CA GLY A 446 -20.40 18.94 -17.50
C GLY A 446 -20.98 17.96 -16.49
N TYR A 447 -20.91 16.65 -16.72
CA TYR A 447 -21.56 15.65 -15.87
C TYR A 447 -20.59 14.75 -15.12
N ARG A 448 -19.61 14.17 -15.81
CA ARG A 448 -18.78 13.09 -15.28
C ARG A 448 -17.29 13.29 -15.57
N SER A 449 -16.45 13.03 -14.58
CA SER A 449 -15.00 12.95 -14.73
C SER A 449 -14.60 11.61 -15.36
N TYR A 450 -13.47 11.58 -16.08
CA TYR A 450 -12.88 10.31 -16.53
C TYR A 450 -12.56 9.41 -15.33
N GLY A 451 -12.87 8.15 -15.44
CA GLY A 451 -12.68 7.16 -14.39
C GLY A 451 -13.70 7.26 -13.24
N SER A 452 -14.76 8.04 -13.37
CA SER A 452 -15.90 8.04 -12.45
C SER A 452 -17.04 7.22 -13.02
N PHE A 453 -17.67 6.38 -12.19
CA PHE A 453 -18.83 5.57 -12.56
C PHE A 453 -20.17 6.29 -12.33
N TYR A 454 -20.17 7.54 -11.84
CA TYR A 454 -21.35 8.35 -11.58
C TYR A 454 -21.10 9.81 -11.99
N ASP A 455 -22.15 10.60 -12.05
CA ASP A 455 -22.10 11.99 -12.54
C ASP A 455 -21.59 12.97 -11.46
N ASP A 456 -20.32 12.78 -11.08
CA ASP A 456 -19.64 13.48 -9.99
C ASP A 456 -19.56 14.99 -10.18
N LYS A 457 -19.36 15.48 -11.40
CA LYS A 457 -19.33 16.92 -11.71
C LYS A 457 -20.72 17.54 -11.59
N LYS A 458 -21.75 16.85 -12.11
CA LYS A 458 -23.13 17.32 -12.01
C LYS A 458 -23.58 17.43 -10.55
N MET A 459 -23.32 16.39 -9.75
CA MET A 459 -23.66 16.40 -8.34
C MET A 459 -22.94 17.52 -7.57
N LYS A 460 -21.65 17.76 -7.89
CA LYS A 460 -20.88 18.86 -7.29
C LYS A 460 -21.44 20.23 -7.69
N SER A 461 -21.85 20.41 -8.95
CA SER A 461 -22.52 21.63 -9.42
C SER A 461 -23.83 21.84 -8.68
N ASP A 462 -24.69 20.82 -8.63
CA ASP A 462 -25.98 20.88 -7.94
C ASP A 462 -25.84 21.24 -6.44
N TYR A 463 -24.79 20.71 -5.78
CA TYR A 463 -24.48 21.05 -4.39
C TYR A 463 -24.12 22.54 -4.25
N SER A 464 -23.30 23.07 -5.15
CA SER A 464 -22.94 24.50 -5.18
C SER A 464 -24.17 25.40 -5.44
N ASP A 465 -25.06 24.97 -6.33
CA ASP A 465 -26.29 25.68 -6.61
C ASP A 465 -27.20 25.75 -5.38
N TYR A 466 -27.32 24.64 -4.63
CA TYR A 466 -28.02 24.65 -3.34
C TYR A 466 -27.36 25.59 -2.34
N THR A 467 -26.03 25.62 -2.24
CA THR A 467 -25.32 26.53 -1.33
C THR A 467 -25.63 27.98 -1.63
N THR A 468 -25.56 28.37 -2.90
CA THR A 468 -25.90 29.73 -3.36
C THR A 468 -27.37 30.08 -3.05
N LYS A 469 -28.28 29.16 -3.35
CA LYS A 469 -29.70 29.33 -3.12
C LYS A 469 -30.05 29.48 -1.63
N ILE A 470 -29.43 28.68 -0.78
CA ILE A 470 -29.63 28.78 0.67
C ILE A 470 -29.16 30.14 1.19
N ALA A 471 -27.96 30.59 0.79
CA ALA A 471 -27.45 31.90 1.19
C ALA A 471 -28.36 33.07 0.78
N GLU A 472 -28.89 33.02 -0.44
CA GLU A 472 -29.87 34.02 -0.89
C GLU A 472 -31.18 33.97 -0.09
N MET A 473 -31.67 32.76 0.21
CA MET A 473 -32.90 32.58 0.98
C MET A 473 -32.75 33.02 2.43
N GLU A 474 -31.64 32.72 3.07
CA GLU A 474 -31.31 33.17 4.41
C GLU A 474 -31.18 34.68 4.49
N LYS A 475 -30.55 35.34 3.52
CA LYS A 475 -30.50 36.80 3.42
C LYS A 475 -31.90 37.41 3.34
N LYS A 476 -32.82 36.81 2.53
CA LYS A 476 -34.22 37.27 2.40
C LYS A 476 -35.01 37.00 3.68
N LEU A 477 -34.74 35.89 4.39
CA LEU A 477 -35.38 35.55 5.66
C LEU A 477 -35.00 36.56 6.73
N ASN A 478 -33.68 36.85 6.90
CA ASN A 478 -33.17 37.81 7.87
C ASN A 478 -33.76 39.22 7.60
N ALA A 479 -33.81 39.67 6.34
CA ALA A 479 -34.40 40.95 5.98
C ALA A 479 -35.91 41.00 6.27
N TYR A 480 -36.61 39.86 6.16
CA TYR A 480 -38.04 39.78 6.49
C TYR A 480 -38.27 39.80 8.00
N GLU A 481 -37.43 39.13 8.77
CA GLU A 481 -37.43 39.15 10.21
C GLU A 481 -37.12 40.54 10.77
N ASP A 482 -36.06 41.21 10.29
CA ASP A 482 -35.71 42.59 10.65
C ASP A 482 -36.85 43.58 10.36
N LYS A 483 -37.58 43.36 9.27
CA LYS A 483 -38.77 44.18 8.94
C LYS A 483 -39.87 44.08 9.99
N TRP A 484 -40.11 42.88 10.52
CA TRP A 484 -41.09 42.66 11.57
C TRP A 484 -40.60 43.21 12.90
N TYR A 485 -39.37 43.05 13.30
CA TYR A 485 -38.81 43.68 14.47
C TYR A 485 -38.93 45.21 14.41
N SER A 486 -38.64 45.84 13.27
CA SER A 486 -38.80 47.27 13.06
C SER A 486 -40.25 47.71 13.20
N LYS A 487 -41.22 46.92 12.69
CA LYS A 487 -42.64 47.24 12.85
C LYS A 487 -43.10 47.17 14.30
N PHE A 488 -42.77 46.12 15.02
CA PHE A 488 -43.11 45.97 16.45
C PHE A 488 -42.42 47.00 17.31
N SER A 489 -41.15 47.32 17.08
CA SER A 489 -40.44 48.39 17.79
C SER A 489 -41.12 49.77 17.59
N LYS A 490 -41.59 50.07 16.40
CA LYS A 490 -42.33 51.30 16.13
C LYS A 490 -43.69 51.32 16.85
N MET A 491 -44.35 50.17 16.91
CA MET A 491 -45.63 50.04 17.67
C MET A 491 -45.40 50.25 19.17
N GLU A 492 -44.41 49.62 19.77
CA GLU A 492 -44.04 49.80 21.18
C GLU A 492 -43.71 51.27 21.50
N THR A 493 -42.95 51.93 20.62
CA THR A 493 -42.63 53.36 20.75
C THR A 493 -43.88 54.22 20.72
N ALA A 494 -44.85 53.91 19.84
CA ALA A 494 -46.10 54.63 19.75
C ALA A 494 -46.95 54.38 21.01
N LEU A 495 -47.04 53.15 21.53
CA LEU A 495 -47.75 52.82 22.79
C LEU A 495 -47.13 53.53 23.99
N ALA A 496 -45.79 53.56 24.06
CA ALA A 496 -45.07 54.28 25.12
C ALA A 496 -45.45 55.78 25.14
N LYS A 497 -45.50 56.40 23.95
CA LYS A 497 -45.92 57.82 23.83
C LYS A 497 -47.40 58.02 24.22
N MET A 498 -48.27 57.13 23.77
CA MET A 498 -49.69 57.20 24.19
C MET A 498 -49.87 57.04 25.69
N GLN A 499 -49.17 56.14 26.34
CA GLN A 499 -49.23 55.92 27.76
C GLN A 499 -48.64 57.11 28.55
N SER A 500 -47.52 57.68 28.07
CA SER A 500 -46.97 58.91 28.63
C SER A 500 -47.97 60.11 28.53
N ASN A 501 -48.61 60.27 27.36
CA ASN A 501 -49.61 61.29 27.14
C ASN A 501 -50.85 61.06 28.04
N ALA A 502 -51.32 59.83 28.18
CA ALA A 502 -52.43 59.47 29.05
C ALA A 502 -52.08 59.75 30.51
N SER A 503 -50.87 59.39 30.98
CA SER A 503 -50.39 59.68 32.33
C SER A 503 -50.29 61.20 32.58
N ALA A 504 -49.82 61.95 31.57
CA ALA A 504 -49.78 63.41 31.67
C ALA A 504 -51.20 64.06 31.77
N ILE A 505 -52.15 63.54 31.00
CA ILE A 505 -53.55 63.99 31.05
C ILE A 505 -54.18 63.61 32.41
N THR A 506 -53.93 62.38 32.90
CA THR A 506 -54.42 61.93 34.21
C THR A 506 -53.79 62.76 35.34
N GLY A 507 -52.50 63.11 35.21
CA GLY A 507 -51.84 63.99 36.17
C GLY A 507 -52.36 65.42 36.15
N LEU A 508 -52.83 65.93 35.02
CA LEU A 508 -53.45 67.24 34.85
C LEU A 508 -54.90 67.28 35.37
N LEU A 509 -55.63 66.15 35.25
CA LEU A 509 -57.03 66.05 35.63
C LEU A 509 -57.23 65.55 37.11
N GLY A 510 -56.21 64.89 37.71
CA GLY A 510 -56.23 64.33 39.05
C GLY A 510 -55.55 65.18 40.12
N GLY A 511 -55.21 66.41 39.82
CA GLY A 511 -54.67 67.38 40.74
C GLY A 511 -55.76 68.29 41.32
N SER A 512 -56.63 67.70 42.10
CA SER A 512 -57.51 68.43 43.00
C SER A 512 -57.74 67.61 44.33
#